data_12fa38cbd15404671e96d5d8f67ec9ed
#
_entry.id   12fa38cbd15404671e96d5d8f67ec9ed
#
_cell.length_a   1.000
_cell.length_b   1.000
_cell.length_c   1.000
_cell.angle_alpha   90.00
_cell.angle_beta   90.00
_cell.angle_gamma   90.00
#
_symmetry.space_group_name_H-M   'P 1'
#
loop_
_entity.id
_entity.type
_entity.pdbx_description
1 polymer ?
#
loop_
_entity_poly.entity_id
_entity_poly.type
_entity_poly.pdbx_seq_one_letter_code
_entity_poly.pdbx_strand_id
1 'polypeptide(L)'
;VPVVPGTKDAVYEAEAGQKIADDMGYPVMIKASAGGGGKGMRVCYDSEDFVHTFETAKLEAENAFGDGTMYIEKYIEDPRHIEFQILADKYGNTIHLGERDCSIQRRHQKLIEESPSPAISDEQRKKMGEIAVKAAKAAEYYSAGTIEFLRDKHGDFYFIEMNTRIQVEHPVTEWVTGIDLIREQIRIAAGKHLTYTCLLYTSPSPRDRG
;
A
#
# COMPACT_ATOMS: atom_id res chain seq x y z
N VAL A 1 -4.93 -7.16 -9.60
CA VAL A 1 -4.68 -6.64 -8.24
C VAL A 1 -5.94 -5.90 -7.81
N PRO A 2 -6.55 -6.20 -6.66
CA PRO A 2 -7.69 -5.45 -6.15
C PRO A 2 -7.24 -4.04 -5.77
N VAL A 3 -8.03 -3.04 -6.17
CA VAL A 3 -7.81 -1.62 -5.86
C VAL A 3 -9.03 -1.07 -5.14
N VAL A 4 -8.86 0.02 -4.42
CA VAL A 4 -10.00 0.71 -3.81
C VAL A 4 -10.99 1.10 -4.91
N PRO A 5 -12.30 0.81 -4.77
CA PRO A 5 -13.31 1.26 -5.71
C PRO A 5 -13.25 2.78 -5.91
N GLY A 6 -13.22 3.24 -7.15
CA GLY A 6 -13.08 4.65 -7.44
C GLY A 6 -13.28 4.99 -8.92
N THR A 7 -13.18 6.27 -9.24
CA THR A 7 -13.26 6.76 -10.61
C THR A 7 -12.05 6.31 -11.42
N LYS A 8 -12.28 5.89 -12.66
CA LYS A 8 -11.21 5.59 -13.61
C LYS A 8 -10.73 6.85 -14.33
N ASP A 9 -11.66 7.74 -14.56
CA ASP A 9 -11.44 9.00 -15.25
C ASP A 9 -11.41 10.15 -14.23
N ALA A 10 -10.72 11.21 -14.60
CA ALA A 10 -10.65 12.43 -13.83
C ALA A 10 -12.01 13.11 -13.70
N VAL A 11 -12.28 13.69 -12.55
CA VAL A 11 -13.49 14.46 -12.25
C VAL A 11 -13.11 15.93 -12.18
N TYR A 12 -13.76 16.77 -12.98
CA TYR A 12 -13.46 18.19 -13.07
C TYR A 12 -14.52 19.08 -12.43
N GLU A 13 -15.77 18.59 -12.39
CA GLU A 13 -16.94 19.33 -11.91
C GLU A 13 -17.50 18.69 -10.66
N ALA A 14 -17.78 19.51 -9.63
CA ALA A 14 -18.23 19.04 -8.32
C ALA A 14 -19.56 18.28 -8.39
N GLU A 15 -20.51 18.75 -9.19
CA GLU A 15 -21.85 18.13 -9.33
C GLU A 15 -21.76 16.75 -10.00
N ALA A 16 -20.84 16.58 -10.96
CA ALA A 16 -20.58 15.27 -11.57
C ALA A 16 -19.95 14.32 -10.56
N GLY A 17 -19.01 14.83 -9.77
CA GLY A 17 -18.36 14.10 -8.69
C GLY A 17 -19.34 13.67 -7.59
N GLN A 18 -20.26 14.55 -7.21
CA GLN A 18 -21.29 14.25 -6.19
C GLN A 18 -22.16 13.06 -6.61
N LYS A 19 -22.62 13.03 -7.85
CA LYS A 19 -23.41 11.88 -8.35
C LYS A 19 -22.65 10.57 -8.27
N ILE A 20 -21.36 10.58 -8.61
CA ILE A 20 -20.49 9.40 -8.51
C ILE A 20 -20.33 8.97 -7.05
N ALA A 21 -20.14 9.93 -6.13
CA ALA A 21 -20.02 9.68 -4.70
C ALA A 21 -21.33 9.14 -4.10
N ASP A 22 -22.49 9.67 -4.53
CA ASP A 22 -23.82 9.19 -4.12
C ASP A 22 -24.03 7.73 -4.55
N ASP A 23 -23.67 7.38 -5.78
CA ASP A 23 -23.75 6.00 -6.29
C ASP A 23 -22.77 5.05 -5.58
N MET A 24 -21.59 5.54 -5.22
CA MET A 24 -20.54 4.77 -4.51
C MET A 24 -20.90 4.59 -3.02
N GLY A 25 -21.67 5.51 -2.47
CA GLY A 25 -21.98 5.60 -1.04
C GLY A 25 -20.85 6.22 -0.22
N TYR A 26 -21.21 7.02 0.76
CA TYR A 26 -20.28 7.70 1.68
C TYR A 26 -19.77 6.76 2.79
N PRO A 27 -18.63 7.06 3.42
CA PRO A 27 -17.72 8.15 3.10
C PRO A 27 -16.88 7.88 1.84
N VAL A 28 -16.45 8.97 1.19
CA VAL A 28 -15.55 8.92 0.04
C VAL A 28 -14.30 9.75 0.27
N MET A 29 -13.22 9.41 -0.43
CA MET A 29 -11.98 10.17 -0.48
C MET A 29 -11.90 10.93 -1.80
N ILE A 30 -11.76 12.23 -1.74
CA ILE A 30 -11.49 13.10 -2.88
C ILE A 30 -9.98 13.32 -2.94
N LYS A 31 -9.36 12.98 -4.07
CA LYS A 31 -7.90 12.98 -4.26
C LYS A 31 -7.50 13.82 -5.45
N ALA A 32 -6.47 14.65 -5.29
CA ALA A 32 -5.80 15.29 -6.42
C ALA A 32 -4.89 14.29 -7.14
N SER A 33 -4.88 14.34 -8.48
CA SER A 33 -4.00 13.52 -9.33
C SER A 33 -2.52 13.71 -8.99
N ALA A 34 -2.10 14.94 -8.78
CA ALA A 34 -0.74 15.32 -8.41
C ALA A 34 -0.47 15.21 -6.90
N GLY A 35 -1.48 14.81 -6.09
CA GLY A 35 -1.37 14.68 -4.65
C GLY A 35 -0.55 13.46 -4.22
N GLY A 36 0.09 13.56 -3.05
CA GLY A 36 0.85 12.45 -2.48
C GLY A 36 1.27 12.73 -1.05
N GLY A 37 1.60 11.68 -0.28
CA GLY A 37 2.03 11.81 1.11
C GLY A 37 0.98 12.47 2.02
N GLY A 38 -0.32 12.27 1.74
CA GLY A 38 -1.42 12.84 2.51
C GLY A 38 -1.82 14.28 2.12
N LYS A 39 -1.17 14.89 1.13
CA LYS A 39 -1.54 16.21 0.60
C LYS A 39 -2.44 16.09 -0.61
N GLY A 40 -3.41 17.01 -0.74
CA GLY A 40 -4.39 17.00 -1.83
C GLY A 40 -5.43 15.88 -1.69
N MET A 41 -5.74 15.46 -0.45
CA MET A 41 -6.75 14.45 -0.15
C MET A 41 -7.69 14.95 0.94
N ARG A 42 -9.00 14.76 0.73
CA ARG A 42 -10.03 15.08 1.72
C ARG A 42 -11.08 13.99 1.79
N VAL A 43 -11.46 13.63 3.02
CA VAL A 43 -12.59 12.73 3.26
C VAL A 43 -13.88 13.54 3.25
N CYS A 44 -14.89 13.05 2.53
CA CYS A 44 -16.23 13.56 2.56
C CYS A 44 -17.18 12.49 3.12
N TYR A 45 -17.96 12.85 4.14
CA TYR A 45 -18.80 11.90 4.87
C TYR A 45 -20.23 11.85 4.42
N ASP A 46 -20.71 12.86 3.71
CA ASP A 46 -22.09 12.95 3.23
C ASP A 46 -22.21 13.78 1.93
N SER A 47 -23.38 13.72 1.33
CA SER A 47 -23.66 14.40 0.06
C SER A 47 -23.80 15.93 0.22
N GLU A 48 -24.21 16.40 1.39
CA GLU A 48 -24.45 17.84 1.62
C GLU A 48 -23.14 18.62 1.59
N ASP A 49 -22.09 18.04 2.16
CA ASP A 49 -20.75 18.66 2.24
C ASP A 49 -19.88 18.38 0.98
N PHE A 50 -20.33 17.54 0.05
CA PHE A 50 -19.48 17.07 -1.04
C PHE A 50 -18.95 18.19 -1.92
N VAL A 51 -19.82 19.08 -2.42
CA VAL A 51 -19.43 20.16 -3.34
C VAL A 51 -18.40 21.08 -2.68
N HIS A 52 -18.64 21.47 -1.44
CA HIS A 52 -17.71 22.33 -0.69
C HIS A 52 -16.34 21.65 -0.48
N THR A 53 -16.35 20.37 -0.11
CA THR A 53 -15.14 19.58 0.13
C THR A 53 -14.36 19.38 -1.18
N PHE A 54 -15.05 19.12 -2.29
CA PHE A 54 -14.45 18.97 -3.61
C PHE A 54 -13.77 20.24 -4.08
N GLU A 55 -14.47 21.38 -4.05
CA GLU A 55 -13.93 22.68 -4.48
C GLU A 55 -12.74 23.09 -3.62
N THR A 56 -12.82 22.85 -2.32
CA THR A 56 -11.69 23.13 -1.41
C THR A 56 -10.48 22.27 -1.74
N ALA A 57 -10.65 20.97 -1.97
CA ALA A 57 -9.57 20.06 -2.34
C ALA A 57 -8.96 20.41 -3.69
N LYS A 58 -9.79 20.78 -4.67
CA LYS A 58 -9.37 21.22 -6.00
C LYS A 58 -8.51 22.49 -5.95
N LEU A 59 -8.97 23.51 -5.22
CA LEU A 59 -8.24 24.76 -5.05
C LEU A 59 -6.88 24.55 -4.34
N GLU A 60 -6.84 23.68 -3.32
CA GLU A 60 -5.60 23.31 -2.65
C GLU A 60 -4.62 22.62 -3.60
N ALA A 61 -5.13 21.71 -4.46
CA ALA A 61 -4.33 21.02 -5.44
C ALA A 61 -3.77 21.97 -6.50
N GLU A 62 -4.59 22.87 -7.03
CA GLU A 62 -4.17 23.90 -7.97
C GLU A 62 -3.07 24.81 -7.39
N ASN A 63 -3.24 25.25 -6.15
CA ASN A 63 -2.26 26.08 -5.47
C ASN A 63 -0.95 25.37 -5.13
N ALA A 64 -1.03 24.09 -4.75
CA ALA A 64 0.15 23.34 -4.30
C ALA A 64 0.91 22.68 -5.46
N PHE A 65 0.22 22.25 -6.51
CA PHE A 65 0.77 21.39 -7.55
C PHE A 65 0.58 21.99 -8.98
N GLY A 66 -0.23 23.04 -9.13
CA GLY A 66 -0.58 23.60 -10.44
C GLY A 66 -1.55 22.73 -11.25
N ASP A 67 -2.17 21.74 -10.62
CA ASP A 67 -3.07 20.76 -11.25
C ASP A 67 -4.28 20.50 -10.36
N GLY A 68 -5.47 20.86 -10.84
CA GLY A 68 -6.76 20.66 -10.16
C GLY A 68 -7.50 19.39 -10.60
N THR A 69 -6.81 18.44 -11.22
CA THR A 69 -7.38 17.15 -11.62
C THR A 69 -7.70 16.30 -10.39
N MET A 70 -8.97 15.90 -10.24
CA MET A 70 -9.46 15.18 -9.06
C MET A 70 -9.93 13.76 -9.41
N TYR A 71 -9.85 12.87 -8.42
CA TYR A 71 -10.40 11.51 -8.41
C TYR A 71 -11.22 11.28 -7.16
N ILE A 72 -12.17 10.37 -7.21
CA ILE A 72 -13.01 10.00 -6.08
C ILE A 72 -12.85 8.50 -5.84
N GLU A 73 -12.57 8.13 -4.60
CA GLU A 73 -12.42 6.74 -4.18
C GLU A 73 -13.29 6.46 -2.95
N LYS A 74 -13.69 5.21 -2.76
CA LYS A 74 -14.30 4.78 -1.50
C LYS A 74 -13.32 5.01 -0.36
N TYR A 75 -13.77 5.67 0.70
CA TYR A 75 -12.96 5.78 1.91
C TYR A 75 -13.05 4.50 2.72
N ILE A 76 -11.91 3.90 3.02
CA ILE A 76 -11.83 2.71 3.87
C ILE A 76 -11.64 3.17 5.30
N GLU A 77 -12.67 2.92 6.13
CA GLU A 77 -12.66 3.30 7.54
C GLU A 77 -11.84 2.31 8.38
N ASP A 78 -11.06 2.83 9.33
CA ASP A 78 -10.23 2.06 10.25
C ASP A 78 -9.42 0.94 9.59
N PRO A 79 -8.72 1.22 8.47
CA PRO A 79 -8.01 0.19 7.74
C PRO A 79 -6.80 -0.31 8.52
N ARG A 80 -6.45 -1.58 8.31
CA ARG A 80 -5.12 -2.08 8.61
C ARG A 80 -4.21 -1.81 7.43
N HIS A 81 -3.02 -1.28 7.72
CA HIS A 81 -1.96 -1.06 6.73
C HIS A 81 -1.05 -2.28 6.73
N ILE A 82 -1.19 -3.12 5.72
CA ILE A 82 -0.43 -4.36 5.56
C ILE A 82 0.47 -4.23 4.33
N GLU A 83 1.75 -4.51 4.48
CA GLU A 83 2.70 -4.40 3.39
C GLU A 83 3.52 -5.67 3.23
N PHE A 84 3.81 -6.06 1.98
CA PHE A 84 4.59 -7.25 1.66
C PHE A 84 5.98 -6.87 1.16
N GLN A 85 7.02 -7.38 1.83
CA GLN A 85 8.38 -7.22 1.37
C GLN A 85 8.63 -8.05 0.13
N ILE A 86 8.98 -7.40 -0.96
CA ILE A 86 9.38 -8.04 -2.22
C ILE A 86 10.90 -8.10 -2.31
N LEU A 87 11.38 -9.19 -2.87
CA LEU A 87 12.75 -9.35 -3.31
C LEU A 87 12.74 -10.00 -4.70
N ALA A 88 13.38 -9.36 -5.69
CA ALA A 88 13.38 -9.84 -7.06
C ALA A 88 14.75 -9.64 -7.72
N ASP A 89 15.18 -10.59 -8.55
CA ASP A 89 16.40 -10.49 -9.34
C ASP A 89 16.12 -10.03 -10.78
N LYS A 90 17.18 -9.78 -11.53
CA LYS A 90 17.11 -9.34 -12.94
C LYS A 90 16.69 -10.45 -13.91
N TYR A 91 16.47 -11.66 -13.42
CA TYR A 91 16.18 -12.86 -14.23
C TYR A 91 14.72 -13.31 -14.09
N GLY A 92 13.88 -12.50 -13.41
CA GLY A 92 12.46 -12.75 -13.24
C GLY A 92 12.10 -13.60 -12.01
N ASN A 93 13.09 -13.99 -11.19
CA ASN A 93 12.79 -14.61 -9.91
C ASN A 93 12.30 -13.53 -8.95
N THR A 94 11.07 -13.68 -8.48
CA THR A 94 10.41 -12.73 -7.59
C THR A 94 9.74 -13.48 -6.46
N ILE A 95 10.02 -13.11 -5.25
CA ILE A 95 9.44 -13.68 -4.03
C ILE A 95 8.94 -12.58 -3.10
N HIS A 96 8.06 -12.93 -2.17
CA HIS A 96 7.76 -12.10 -1.02
C HIS A 96 8.37 -12.72 0.25
N LEU A 97 8.74 -11.89 1.20
CA LEU A 97 9.35 -12.28 2.47
C LEU A 97 8.39 -12.08 3.66
N GLY A 98 7.10 -12.28 3.43
CA GLY A 98 6.05 -12.02 4.40
C GLY A 98 5.64 -10.57 4.46
N GLU A 99 4.72 -10.32 5.36
CA GLU A 99 4.15 -8.99 5.57
C GLU A 99 4.68 -8.33 6.84
N ARG A 100 4.48 -7.01 6.88
CA ARG A 100 4.51 -6.18 8.08
C ARG A 100 3.15 -5.54 8.26
N ASP A 101 2.69 -5.43 9.50
CA ASP A 101 1.55 -4.62 9.90
C ASP A 101 2.07 -3.27 10.37
N CYS A 102 1.75 -2.22 9.65
CA CYS A 102 2.18 -0.86 9.90
C CYS A 102 1.00 0.06 10.27
N SER A 103 -0.03 -0.50 10.91
CA SER A 103 -1.27 0.22 11.21
C SER A 103 -1.11 1.26 12.32
N ILE A 104 -0.11 1.13 13.19
CA ILE A 104 0.15 2.11 14.25
C ILE A 104 0.93 3.29 13.66
N GLN A 105 0.19 4.35 13.37
CA GLN A 105 0.71 5.53 12.68
C GLN A 105 0.34 6.82 13.42
N ARG A 106 1.15 7.87 13.18
CA ARG A 106 0.84 9.23 13.59
C ARG A 106 0.93 10.15 12.38
N ARG A 107 -0.17 10.78 11.99
CA ARG A 107 -0.24 11.66 10.82
C ARG A 107 0.31 10.99 9.56
N HIS A 108 -0.12 9.75 9.31
CA HIS A 108 0.32 8.89 8.20
C HIS A 108 1.82 8.50 8.23
N GLN A 109 2.50 8.66 9.35
CA GLN A 109 3.84 8.13 9.57
C GLN A 109 3.78 6.84 10.37
N LYS A 110 4.39 5.78 9.87
CA LYS A 110 4.54 4.50 10.57
C LYS A 110 5.38 4.71 11.83
N LEU A 111 4.94 4.18 12.97
CA LEU A 111 5.60 4.30 14.27
C LEU A 111 6.01 2.97 14.86
N ILE A 112 5.17 1.96 14.68
CA ILE A 112 5.40 0.60 15.17
C ILE A 112 5.00 -0.34 14.05
N GLU A 113 5.90 -1.23 13.73
CA GLU A 113 5.71 -2.29 12.73
C GLU A 113 5.89 -3.65 13.39
N GLU A 114 5.01 -4.58 13.06
CA GLU A 114 5.08 -5.95 13.55
C GLU A 114 4.98 -6.98 12.43
N SER A 115 5.59 -8.12 12.60
CA SER A 115 5.51 -9.25 11.68
C SER A 115 5.59 -10.57 12.47
N PRO A 116 4.71 -11.55 12.17
CA PRO A 116 3.60 -11.47 11.23
C PRO A 116 2.46 -10.60 11.76
N SER A 117 1.58 -10.12 10.86
CA SER A 117 0.39 -9.37 11.24
C SER A 117 -0.61 -10.27 11.99
N PRO A 118 -1.08 -9.85 13.17
CA PRO A 118 -2.13 -10.57 13.88
C PRO A 118 -3.51 -10.41 13.23
N ALA A 119 -3.64 -9.50 12.26
CA ALA A 119 -4.92 -9.16 11.63
C ALA A 119 -5.24 -10.04 10.42
N ILE A 120 -4.30 -10.83 9.90
CA ILE A 120 -4.53 -11.65 8.71
C ILE A 120 -4.31 -13.14 9.00
N SER A 121 -5.16 -13.98 8.40
CA SER A 121 -5.00 -15.44 8.45
C SER A 121 -3.89 -15.91 7.50
N ASP A 122 -3.42 -17.15 7.68
CA ASP A 122 -2.43 -17.76 6.79
C ASP A 122 -2.92 -17.83 5.34
N GLU A 123 -4.23 -18.06 5.13
CA GLU A 123 -4.85 -18.06 3.82
C GLU A 123 -4.80 -16.66 3.17
N GLN A 124 -5.17 -15.62 3.93
CA GLN A 124 -5.08 -14.24 3.47
C GLN A 124 -3.63 -13.86 3.17
N ARG A 125 -2.69 -14.22 4.05
CA ARG A 125 -1.25 -13.98 3.87
C ARG A 125 -0.76 -14.58 2.56
N LYS A 126 -1.10 -15.82 2.29
CA LYS A 126 -0.75 -16.49 1.04
C LYS A 126 -1.34 -15.77 -0.17
N LYS A 127 -2.63 -15.48 -0.17
CA LYS A 127 -3.35 -14.80 -1.26
C LYS A 127 -2.76 -13.41 -1.53
N MET A 128 -2.57 -12.60 -0.49
CA MET A 128 -1.99 -11.26 -0.63
C MET A 128 -0.55 -11.30 -1.12
N GLY A 129 0.26 -12.23 -0.59
CA GLY A 129 1.65 -12.42 -1.01
C GLY A 129 1.77 -12.81 -2.49
N GLU A 130 0.91 -13.72 -2.98
CA GLU A 130 0.85 -14.08 -4.40
C GLU A 130 0.47 -12.87 -5.28
N ILE A 131 -0.45 -12.03 -4.81
CA ILE A 131 -0.85 -10.80 -5.51
C ILE A 131 0.30 -9.79 -5.52
N ALA A 132 1.01 -9.63 -4.41
CA ALA A 132 2.16 -8.75 -4.32
C ALA A 132 3.28 -9.18 -5.30
N VAL A 133 3.57 -10.48 -5.39
CA VAL A 133 4.53 -11.04 -6.37
C VAL A 133 4.06 -10.78 -7.81
N LYS A 134 2.76 -10.98 -8.11
CA LYS A 134 2.20 -10.70 -9.44
C LYS A 134 2.32 -9.22 -9.81
N ALA A 135 2.06 -8.31 -8.86
CA ALA A 135 2.20 -6.87 -9.09
C ALA A 135 3.65 -6.49 -9.41
N ALA A 136 4.61 -6.97 -8.60
CA ALA A 136 6.03 -6.72 -8.82
C ALA A 136 6.53 -7.27 -10.16
N LYS A 137 6.09 -8.48 -10.57
CA LYS A 137 6.41 -9.07 -11.88
C LYS A 137 5.83 -8.26 -13.04
N ALA A 138 4.58 -7.79 -12.91
CA ALA A 138 3.93 -6.98 -13.94
C ALA A 138 4.63 -5.62 -14.14
N ALA A 139 5.28 -5.09 -13.09
CA ALA A 139 6.10 -3.89 -13.15
C ALA A 139 7.56 -4.18 -13.60
N GLU A 140 7.90 -5.43 -13.91
CA GLU A 140 9.26 -5.87 -14.23
C GLU A 140 10.29 -5.43 -13.18
N TYR A 141 9.85 -5.37 -11.91
CA TYR A 141 10.66 -4.86 -10.81
C TYR A 141 11.74 -5.85 -10.39
N TYR A 142 12.91 -5.33 -10.08
CA TYR A 142 13.98 -6.06 -9.43
C TYR A 142 14.59 -5.24 -8.27
N SER A 143 15.22 -5.89 -7.31
CA SER A 143 15.74 -5.38 -6.04
C SER A 143 14.78 -5.62 -4.88
N ALA A 144 15.03 -4.98 -3.73
CA ALA A 144 14.12 -4.96 -2.60
C ALA A 144 13.08 -3.85 -2.77
N GLY A 145 11.81 -4.18 -2.63
CA GLY A 145 10.69 -3.25 -2.70
C GLY A 145 9.55 -3.72 -1.82
N THR A 146 8.50 -2.92 -1.72
CA THR A 146 7.36 -3.23 -0.86
C THR A 146 6.06 -2.94 -1.58
N ILE A 147 5.10 -3.86 -1.49
CA ILE A 147 3.73 -3.67 -1.98
C ILE A 147 2.85 -3.40 -0.77
N GLU A 148 2.16 -2.26 -0.77
CA GLU A 148 1.30 -1.83 0.32
C GLU A 148 -0.17 -2.05 0.01
N PHE A 149 -0.91 -2.50 1.04
CA PHE A 149 -2.35 -2.75 0.99
C PHE A 149 -3.06 -2.10 2.17
N LEU A 150 -4.29 -1.64 1.95
CA LEU A 150 -5.27 -1.45 3.01
C LEU A 150 -6.12 -2.72 3.14
N ARG A 151 -6.32 -3.17 4.37
CA ARG A 151 -7.28 -4.21 4.70
C ARG A 151 -8.41 -3.60 5.51
N ASP A 152 -9.65 -3.77 5.03
CA ASP A 152 -10.82 -3.26 5.73
C ASP A 152 -11.27 -4.19 6.88
N LYS A 153 -12.29 -3.75 7.60
CA LYS A 153 -12.90 -4.50 8.73
C LYS A 153 -13.57 -5.81 8.30
N HIS A 154 -13.90 -5.98 7.03
CA HIS A 154 -14.54 -7.18 6.48
C HIS A 154 -13.51 -8.21 6.01
N GLY A 155 -12.24 -7.84 5.94
CA GLY A 155 -11.15 -8.70 5.50
C GLY A 155 -10.81 -8.57 4.03
N ASP A 156 -11.46 -7.65 3.32
CA ASP A 156 -11.08 -7.29 1.96
C ASP A 156 -9.83 -6.43 1.97
N PHE A 157 -9.00 -6.59 0.95
CA PHE A 157 -7.75 -5.83 0.86
C PHE A 157 -7.59 -5.18 -0.51
N TYR A 158 -6.98 -4.00 -0.50
CA TYR A 158 -6.86 -3.12 -1.64
C TYR A 158 -5.42 -2.65 -1.78
N PHE A 159 -4.87 -2.77 -2.97
CA PHE A 159 -3.56 -2.22 -3.30
C PHE A 159 -3.56 -0.69 -3.19
N ILE A 160 -2.53 -0.14 -2.57
CA ILE A 160 -2.32 1.31 -2.47
C ILE A 160 -1.19 1.72 -3.41
N GLU A 161 0.01 1.22 -3.13
CA GLU A 161 1.21 1.63 -3.85
C GLU A 161 2.31 0.56 -3.80
N MET A 162 3.32 0.77 -4.64
CA MET A 162 4.58 0.04 -4.56
C MET A 162 5.70 1.01 -4.23
N ASN A 163 6.43 0.72 -3.18
CA ASN A 163 7.68 1.41 -2.87
C ASN A 163 8.86 0.70 -3.53
N THR A 164 9.42 1.31 -4.55
CA THR A 164 10.53 0.77 -5.35
C THR A 164 11.89 1.09 -4.73
N ARG A 165 12.00 0.87 -3.43
CA ARG A 165 13.17 1.13 -2.59
C ARG A 165 13.12 0.31 -1.31
N ILE A 166 14.24 0.27 -0.59
CA ILE A 166 14.23 -0.20 0.79
C ILE A 166 13.47 0.81 1.68
N GLN A 167 12.80 0.32 2.70
CA GLN A 167 12.08 1.13 3.68
C GLN A 167 12.77 1.10 5.05
N VAL A 168 12.45 2.07 5.91
CA VAL A 168 13.03 2.15 7.27
C VAL A 168 12.70 0.91 8.08
N GLU A 169 11.51 0.36 7.91
CA GLU A 169 10.95 -0.80 8.62
C GLU A 169 11.44 -2.17 8.10
N HIS A 170 12.34 -2.21 7.13
CA HIS A 170 12.90 -3.48 6.61
C HIS A 170 13.52 -4.39 7.69
N PRO A 171 14.13 -3.86 8.79
CA PRO A 171 14.73 -4.70 9.81
C PRO A 171 13.75 -5.67 10.47
N VAL A 172 12.46 -5.32 10.54
CA VAL A 172 11.42 -6.23 11.07
C VAL A 172 11.38 -7.52 10.25
N THR A 173 11.40 -7.40 8.91
CA THR A 173 11.46 -8.57 8.02
C THR A 173 12.78 -9.32 8.13
N GLU A 174 13.91 -8.63 8.25
CA GLU A 174 15.21 -9.27 8.43
C GLU A 174 15.30 -10.11 9.69
N TRP A 175 14.75 -9.60 10.80
CA TRP A 175 14.69 -10.35 12.07
C TRP A 175 13.82 -11.59 12.00
N VAL A 176 12.70 -11.54 11.30
CA VAL A 176 11.77 -12.67 11.17
C VAL A 176 12.29 -13.72 10.19
N THR A 177 12.92 -13.31 9.09
CA THR A 177 13.34 -14.21 8.02
C THR A 177 14.81 -14.64 8.10
N GLY A 178 15.64 -13.88 8.79
CA GLY A 178 17.09 -14.08 8.80
C GLY A 178 17.78 -13.65 7.49
N ILE A 179 17.08 -12.92 6.62
CA ILE A 179 17.60 -12.47 5.32
C ILE A 179 18.02 -11.01 5.42
N ASP A 180 19.29 -10.73 5.15
CA ASP A 180 19.86 -9.37 5.06
C ASP A 180 19.49 -8.75 3.69
N LEU A 181 18.49 -7.88 3.71
CA LEU A 181 17.92 -7.25 2.51
C LEU A 181 18.92 -6.31 1.82
N ILE A 182 19.74 -5.61 2.58
CA ILE A 182 20.76 -4.71 2.02
C ILE A 182 21.83 -5.52 1.28
N ARG A 183 22.26 -6.62 1.87
CA ARG A 183 23.19 -7.55 1.23
C ARG A 183 22.60 -8.12 -0.06
N GLU A 184 21.33 -8.51 -0.04
CA GLU A 184 20.67 -9.04 -1.24
C GLU A 184 20.51 -7.97 -2.33
N GLN A 185 20.23 -6.71 -1.98
CA GLN A 185 20.25 -5.62 -2.96
C GLN A 185 21.60 -5.49 -3.67
N ILE A 186 22.70 -5.55 -2.92
CA ILE A 186 24.07 -5.49 -3.48
C ILE A 186 24.31 -6.70 -4.38
N ARG A 187 23.91 -7.91 -3.97
CA ARG A 187 24.06 -9.13 -4.77
C ARG A 187 23.29 -9.07 -6.09
N ILE A 188 22.04 -8.61 -6.04
CA ILE A 188 21.18 -8.44 -7.21
C ILE A 188 21.75 -7.38 -8.16
N ALA A 189 22.22 -6.25 -7.62
CA ALA A 189 22.89 -5.21 -8.40
C ALA A 189 24.13 -5.74 -9.13
N ALA A 190 24.90 -6.62 -8.48
CA ALA A 190 26.03 -7.32 -9.05
C ALA A 190 25.67 -8.47 -10.01
N GLY A 191 24.39 -8.61 -10.39
CA GLY A 191 23.92 -9.62 -11.34
C GLY A 191 23.86 -11.04 -10.79
N LYS A 192 23.70 -11.22 -9.47
CA LYS A 192 23.52 -12.54 -8.87
C LYS A 192 22.05 -12.93 -8.87
N HIS A 193 21.78 -14.24 -9.06
CA HIS A 193 20.46 -14.80 -8.89
C HIS A 193 20.04 -14.80 -7.43
N LEU A 194 18.72 -14.72 -7.17
CA LEU A 194 18.16 -15.03 -5.86
C LEU A 194 18.46 -16.49 -5.50
N THR A 195 18.89 -16.70 -4.26
CA THR A 195 19.13 -18.04 -3.71
C THR A 195 17.93 -18.58 -2.91
N TYR A 196 16.91 -17.75 -2.74
CA TYR A 196 15.70 -18.09 -2.00
C TYR A 196 14.57 -18.41 -2.98
N THR A 197 13.86 -19.51 -2.75
CA THR A 197 12.77 -19.98 -3.63
C THR A 197 11.39 -19.88 -3.00
N CYS A 198 11.31 -19.72 -1.68
CA CYS A 198 10.06 -19.64 -0.93
C CYS A 198 10.30 -18.96 0.41
N LEU A 199 9.21 -18.46 1.01
CA LEU A 199 9.21 -17.88 2.33
C LEU A 199 9.68 -18.92 3.37
N LEU A 200 10.79 -18.63 4.01
CA LEU A 200 11.26 -19.38 5.17
C LEU A 200 11.02 -18.52 6.41
N TYR A 201 9.90 -18.77 7.10
CA TYR A 201 9.80 -18.37 8.51
C TYR A 201 10.76 -19.24 9.30
N THR A 202 12.01 -18.82 9.40
CA THR A 202 13.07 -19.64 10.00
C THR A 202 13.43 -19.23 11.41
N SER A 203 12.89 -18.12 11.90
CA SER A 203 13.18 -17.70 13.27
C SER A 203 11.90 -17.68 14.09
N PRO A 204 11.77 -18.52 15.12
CA PRO A 204 10.73 -18.34 16.12
C PRO A 204 10.90 -16.95 16.75
N SER A 205 9.77 -16.28 17.00
CA SER A 205 9.75 -15.03 17.75
C SER A 205 10.59 -15.16 19.03
N PRO A 206 11.28 -14.12 19.48
CA PRO A 206 11.94 -14.14 20.79
C PRO A 206 10.99 -14.56 21.94
N ARG A 207 9.68 -14.39 21.77
CA ARG A 207 8.64 -14.87 22.69
C ARG A 207 8.47 -16.38 22.69
N ASP A 208 8.83 -17.06 21.60
CA ASP A 208 8.70 -18.52 21.44
C ASP A 208 9.94 -19.27 21.95
N ARG A 209 10.93 -18.54 22.46
CA ARG A 209 12.16 -19.08 23.06
C ARG A 209 12.10 -19.18 24.59
N GLY A 210 10.89 -19.09 25.16
CA GLY A 210 10.67 -19.25 26.59
C GLY A 210 10.93 -20.66 27.12
#